data_ce959945c5401ddc622cb1e5e46bceb4
#
_entry.id   ce959945c5401ddc622cb1e5e46bceb4
#
_cell.length_a   1.000
_cell.length_b   1.000
_cell.length_c   1.000
_cell.angle_alpha   90.00
_cell.angle_beta   90.00
_cell.angle_gamma   90.00
#
_symmetry.space_group_name_H-M   'P 1'
#
loop_
_entity.id
_entity.type
_entity.pdbx_description
1 polymer ?
#
loop_
_entity_poly.entity_id
_entity_poly.type
_entity_poly.pdbx_seq_one_letter_code
_entity_poly.pdbx_strand_id
1 'polypeptide(L)'
;MPDGKLFIGGEWETGTGEEIVSIFPADGSINCSLYGASKNDVLRAVKLAKSAQSQPSWRSLKPHERARYLYAIADGIEANIDRISQIQTRDTGKTLRETAILASSASGTFRYFGALLESSDDLLTAQRNDSLTMSVYEPLGLVSAITPWNSPIASDAQKIAPALAAGNAVLLKPSSWSPLVSLELAKIIESSGLPKGLFSV
;
A
#
# COMPACT_ATOMS: atom_id res chain seq x y z
N MET A 1 15.51 6.02 -10.76
CA MET A 1 14.14 6.50 -10.47
C MET A 1 13.14 5.45 -10.97
N PRO A 2 11.91 5.38 -10.42
CA PRO A 2 10.81 4.59 -11.00
C PRO A 2 10.48 5.03 -12.43
N ASP A 3 9.91 4.11 -13.22
CA ASP A 3 9.65 4.34 -14.65
C ASP A 3 8.39 5.20 -14.93
N GLY A 4 7.77 5.74 -13.88
CA GLY A 4 6.58 6.59 -13.99
C GLY A 4 5.33 5.87 -14.51
N LYS A 5 5.23 4.56 -14.32
CA LYS A 5 4.06 3.76 -14.69
C LYS A 5 3.16 3.52 -13.48
N LEU A 6 1.87 3.44 -13.71
CA LEU A 6 0.88 3.01 -12.73
C LEU A 6 0.95 1.49 -12.56
N PHE A 7 0.65 1.02 -11.35
CA PHE A 7 0.49 -0.40 -11.06
C PHE A 7 -0.99 -0.70 -10.84
N ILE A 8 -1.64 -1.32 -11.83
CA ILE A 8 -3.08 -1.58 -11.78
C ILE A 8 -3.36 -3.08 -11.98
N GLY A 9 -4.00 -3.68 -11.00
CA GLY A 9 -4.42 -5.07 -11.09
C GLY A 9 -3.30 -6.10 -11.18
N GLY A 10 -2.06 -5.72 -10.86
CA GLY A 10 -0.86 -6.55 -10.95
C GLY A 10 -0.07 -6.35 -12.24
N GLU A 11 -0.34 -5.29 -13.00
CA GLU A 11 0.37 -4.96 -14.23
C GLU A 11 0.85 -3.48 -14.22
N TRP A 12 2.03 -3.24 -14.80
CA TRP A 12 2.60 -1.91 -14.96
C TRP A 12 2.20 -1.32 -16.29
N GLU A 13 1.58 -0.15 -16.28
CA GLU A 13 1.06 0.49 -17.49
C GLU A 13 1.19 2.02 -17.43
N THR A 14 1.20 2.66 -18.59
CA THR A 14 1.16 4.11 -18.67
C THR A 14 -0.26 4.59 -18.39
N GLY A 15 -0.40 5.55 -17.48
CA GLY A 15 -1.69 6.18 -17.19
C GLY A 15 -2.25 6.92 -18.40
N THR A 16 -3.57 7.10 -18.42
CA THR A 16 -4.27 7.81 -19.49
C THR A 16 -4.87 9.14 -19.05
N GLY A 17 -4.44 9.66 -17.89
CA GLY A 17 -4.84 10.95 -17.35
C GLY A 17 -3.85 12.08 -17.69
N GLU A 18 -3.80 13.08 -16.81
CA GLU A 18 -2.93 14.25 -16.99
C GLU A 18 -1.46 13.90 -16.73
N GLU A 19 -0.56 14.64 -17.40
CA GLU A 19 0.87 14.53 -17.15
C GLU A 19 1.22 15.10 -15.76
N ILE A 20 2.06 14.37 -15.04
CA ILE A 20 2.61 14.75 -13.75
C ILE A 20 4.12 14.76 -13.87
N VAL A 21 4.75 15.88 -13.54
CA VAL A 21 6.21 16.03 -13.55
C VAL A 21 6.69 16.08 -12.10
N SER A 22 7.46 15.08 -11.69
CA SER A 22 8.18 15.11 -10.40
C SER A 22 9.47 15.91 -10.58
N ILE A 23 9.66 16.90 -9.72
CA ILE A 23 10.81 17.82 -9.73
C ILE A 23 11.58 17.67 -8.42
N PHE A 24 12.89 17.59 -8.49
CA PHE A 24 13.73 17.62 -7.30
C PHE A 24 13.78 19.04 -6.71
N PRO A 25 13.26 19.25 -5.49
CA PRO A 25 13.15 20.60 -4.93
C PRO A 25 14.48 21.29 -4.67
N ALA A 26 15.59 20.56 -4.58
CA ALA A 26 16.89 21.14 -4.24
C ALA A 26 17.52 21.92 -5.41
N ASP A 27 17.28 21.51 -6.66
CA ASP A 27 17.92 22.11 -7.82
C ASP A 27 16.97 22.34 -9.03
N GLY A 28 15.69 21.95 -8.88
CA GLY A 28 14.70 22.10 -9.94
C GLY A 28 14.81 21.07 -11.07
N SER A 29 15.71 20.08 -10.97
CA SER A 29 15.85 19.05 -12.00
C SER A 29 14.64 18.12 -12.04
N ILE A 30 14.29 17.66 -13.23
CA ILE A 30 13.20 16.70 -13.42
C ILE A 30 13.66 15.32 -12.97
N ASN A 31 12.88 14.71 -12.07
CA ASN A 31 13.08 13.33 -11.63
C ASN A 31 12.48 12.35 -12.65
N CYS A 32 11.23 12.57 -13.01
CA CYS A 32 10.47 11.73 -13.91
C CYS A 32 9.22 12.49 -14.40
N SER A 33 8.79 12.25 -15.65
CA SER A 33 7.45 12.57 -16.14
C SER A 33 6.63 11.28 -16.20
N LEU A 34 5.39 11.34 -15.71
CA LEU A 34 4.45 10.22 -15.76
C LEU A 34 3.05 10.74 -16.09
N TYR A 35 2.19 9.83 -16.53
CA TYR A 35 0.77 10.12 -16.71
C TYR A 35 -0.03 9.54 -15.56
N GLY A 36 -0.85 10.36 -14.92
CA GLY A 36 -1.77 9.94 -13.87
C GLY A 36 -2.87 9.03 -14.39
N ALA A 37 -3.64 8.45 -13.48
CA ALA A 37 -4.80 7.63 -13.82
C ALA A 37 -5.96 8.51 -14.29
N SER A 38 -6.60 8.13 -15.41
CA SER A 38 -7.88 8.65 -15.82
C SER A 38 -9.02 8.05 -14.98
N LYS A 39 -10.22 8.60 -15.13
CA LYS A 39 -11.44 8.01 -14.53
C LYS A 39 -11.63 6.54 -14.92
N ASN A 40 -11.34 6.19 -16.18
CA ASN A 40 -11.49 4.81 -16.66
C ASN A 40 -10.46 3.87 -16.04
N ASP A 41 -9.21 4.32 -15.86
CA ASP A 41 -8.17 3.55 -15.17
C ASP A 41 -8.58 3.26 -13.73
N VAL A 42 -9.09 4.28 -13.01
CA VAL A 42 -9.59 4.12 -11.65
C VAL A 42 -10.77 3.13 -11.58
N LEU A 43 -11.76 3.26 -12.47
CA LEU A 43 -12.90 2.32 -12.50
C LEU A 43 -12.47 0.89 -12.78
N ARG A 44 -11.49 0.70 -13.67
CA ARG A 44 -10.89 -0.60 -13.96
C ARG A 44 -10.15 -1.16 -12.74
N ALA A 45 -9.34 -0.35 -12.07
CA ALA A 45 -8.65 -0.73 -10.83
C ALA A 45 -9.63 -1.16 -9.74
N VAL A 46 -10.71 -0.42 -9.54
CA VAL A 46 -11.81 -0.76 -8.60
C VAL A 46 -12.44 -2.12 -8.94
N LYS A 47 -12.72 -2.38 -10.21
CA LYS A 47 -13.31 -3.65 -10.66
C LYS A 47 -12.37 -4.83 -10.39
N LEU A 48 -11.08 -4.67 -10.73
CA LEU A 48 -10.05 -5.70 -10.51
C LEU A 48 -9.85 -5.97 -9.01
N ALA A 49 -9.78 -4.90 -8.20
CA ALA A 49 -9.63 -5.00 -6.75
C ALA A 49 -10.79 -5.73 -6.08
N LYS A 50 -12.04 -5.41 -6.43
CA LYS A 50 -13.21 -6.12 -5.93
C LYS A 50 -13.21 -7.59 -6.32
N SER A 51 -12.84 -7.89 -7.56
CA SER A 51 -12.71 -9.28 -8.04
C SER A 51 -11.64 -10.04 -7.27
N ALA A 52 -10.45 -9.47 -7.09
CA ALA A 52 -9.34 -10.11 -6.36
C ALA A 52 -9.68 -10.34 -4.89
N GLN A 53 -10.28 -9.35 -4.22
CA GLN A 53 -10.63 -9.43 -2.81
C GLN A 53 -11.66 -10.53 -2.53
N SER A 54 -12.58 -10.80 -3.45
CA SER A 54 -13.60 -11.84 -3.30
C SER A 54 -13.09 -13.26 -3.57
N GLN A 55 -11.88 -13.42 -4.12
CA GLN A 55 -11.33 -14.74 -4.42
C GLN A 55 -11.03 -15.55 -3.15
N PRO A 56 -11.32 -16.85 -3.14
CA PRO A 56 -11.00 -17.74 -2.02
C PRO A 56 -9.51 -17.72 -1.64
N SER A 57 -8.62 -17.55 -2.62
CA SER A 57 -7.17 -17.43 -2.41
C SER A 57 -6.74 -16.27 -1.51
N TRP A 58 -7.60 -15.29 -1.29
CA TRP A 58 -7.41 -14.19 -0.35
C TRP A 58 -8.41 -14.22 0.80
N ARG A 59 -9.71 -14.32 0.48
CA ARG A 59 -10.78 -14.21 1.46
C ARG A 59 -10.76 -15.34 2.50
N SER A 60 -10.31 -16.54 2.12
CA SER A 60 -10.26 -17.72 3.01
C SER A 60 -8.94 -17.87 3.76
N LEU A 61 -7.99 -16.94 3.59
CA LEU A 61 -6.72 -16.98 4.32
C LEU A 61 -6.96 -16.81 5.82
N LYS A 62 -6.29 -17.65 6.59
CA LYS A 62 -6.21 -17.50 8.04
C LYS A 62 -5.35 -16.27 8.40
N PRO A 63 -5.51 -15.70 9.61
CA PRO A 63 -4.74 -14.53 10.03
C PRO A 63 -3.23 -14.65 9.80
N HIS A 64 -2.60 -15.74 10.24
CA HIS A 64 -1.16 -15.96 10.08
C HIS A 64 -0.72 -16.16 8.62
N GLU A 65 -1.59 -16.67 7.75
CA GLU A 65 -1.29 -16.79 6.31
C GLU A 65 -1.29 -15.43 5.62
N ARG A 66 -2.22 -14.55 6.03
CA ARG A 66 -2.27 -13.18 5.53
C ARG A 66 -1.14 -12.32 6.10
N ALA A 67 -0.78 -12.51 7.38
CA ALA A 67 0.33 -11.81 8.03
C ALA A 67 1.67 -12.02 7.30
N ARG A 68 1.89 -13.18 6.67
CA ARG A 68 3.11 -13.46 5.87
C ARG A 68 3.33 -12.44 4.76
N TYR A 69 2.28 -11.95 4.10
CA TYR A 69 2.41 -10.91 3.07
C TYR A 69 2.85 -9.58 3.67
N LEU A 70 2.33 -9.21 4.86
CA LEU A 70 2.74 -7.99 5.53
C LEU A 70 4.21 -8.06 5.96
N TYR A 71 4.66 -9.21 6.49
CA TYR A 71 6.06 -9.42 6.84
C TYR A 71 6.95 -9.40 5.60
N ALA A 72 6.56 -10.02 4.51
CA ALA A 72 7.32 -10.00 3.26
C ALA A 72 7.46 -8.57 2.69
N ILE A 73 6.41 -7.74 2.79
CA ILE A 73 6.47 -6.33 2.42
C ILE A 73 7.42 -5.57 3.35
N ALA A 74 7.36 -5.81 4.67
CA ALA A 74 8.26 -5.19 5.64
C ALA A 74 9.72 -5.54 5.35
N ASP A 75 10.02 -6.82 5.10
CA ASP A 75 11.35 -7.30 4.73
C ASP A 75 11.84 -6.65 3.43
N GLY A 76 10.94 -6.54 2.44
CA GLY A 76 11.23 -5.86 1.18
C GLY A 76 11.55 -4.37 1.35
N ILE A 77 10.84 -3.66 2.25
CA ILE A 77 11.15 -2.27 2.59
C ILE A 77 12.52 -2.17 3.27
N GLU A 78 12.81 -3.02 4.26
CA GLU A 78 14.09 -3.03 4.98
C GLU A 78 15.27 -3.30 4.04
N ALA A 79 15.13 -4.25 3.13
CA ALA A 79 16.16 -4.56 2.14
C ALA A 79 16.40 -3.42 1.13
N ASN A 80 15.48 -2.45 1.02
CA ASN A 80 15.55 -1.35 0.06
C ASN A 80 15.57 0.04 0.71
N ILE A 81 15.91 0.17 2.01
CA ILE A 81 15.89 1.46 2.73
C ILE A 81 16.69 2.53 1.99
N ASP A 82 17.90 2.23 1.56
CA ASP A 82 18.77 3.19 0.87
C ASP A 82 18.15 3.69 -0.44
N ARG A 83 17.58 2.77 -1.22
CA ARG A 83 16.92 3.11 -2.49
C ARG A 83 15.65 3.94 -2.27
N ILE A 84 14.81 3.54 -1.32
CA ILE A 84 13.60 4.28 -0.92
C ILE A 84 13.98 5.68 -0.46
N SER A 85 15.02 5.79 0.38
CA SER A 85 15.49 7.07 0.92
C SER A 85 15.95 8.01 -0.17
N GLN A 86 16.72 7.53 -1.14
CA GLN A 86 17.19 8.32 -2.28
C GLN A 86 16.01 8.80 -3.15
N ILE A 87 15.06 7.93 -3.45
CA ILE A 87 13.87 8.29 -4.24
C ILE A 87 13.05 9.34 -3.49
N GLN A 88 12.76 9.12 -2.21
CA GLN A 88 11.95 10.05 -1.43
C GLN A 88 12.65 11.40 -1.20
N THR A 89 13.98 11.41 -1.02
CA THR A 89 14.76 12.66 -0.94
C THR A 89 14.62 13.47 -2.22
N ARG A 90 14.73 12.83 -3.38
CA ARG A 90 14.56 13.51 -4.66
C ARG A 90 13.12 13.96 -4.91
N ASP A 91 12.14 13.22 -4.42
CA ASP A 91 10.72 13.51 -4.64
C ASP A 91 10.19 14.61 -3.68
N THR A 92 10.79 14.74 -2.48
CA THR A 92 10.28 15.63 -1.40
C THR A 92 11.24 16.72 -0.95
N GLY A 93 12.52 16.62 -1.28
CA GLY A 93 13.58 17.53 -0.76
C GLY A 93 14.01 17.25 0.68
N LYS A 94 13.50 16.23 1.34
CA LYS A 94 13.94 15.82 2.68
C LYS A 94 15.37 15.27 2.66
N THR A 95 16.06 15.34 3.79
CA THR A 95 17.40 14.78 3.92
C THR A 95 17.36 13.24 3.86
N LEU A 96 18.45 12.61 3.39
CA LEU A 96 18.58 11.14 3.36
C LEU A 96 18.39 10.52 4.75
N ARG A 97 18.83 11.19 5.80
CA ARG A 97 18.65 10.74 7.17
C ARG A 97 17.17 10.65 7.56
N GLU A 98 16.40 11.69 7.26
CA GLU A 98 14.96 11.72 7.55
C GLU A 98 14.21 10.66 6.74
N THR A 99 14.53 10.53 5.46
CA THR A 99 13.84 9.59 4.58
C THR A 99 14.17 8.13 4.94
N ALA A 100 15.38 7.84 5.43
CA ALA A 100 15.73 6.52 5.96
C ALA A 100 14.93 6.17 7.23
N ILE A 101 14.73 7.13 8.14
CA ILE A 101 13.90 6.96 9.33
C ILE A 101 12.43 6.67 8.92
N LEU A 102 11.92 7.40 7.92
CA LEU A 102 10.56 7.19 7.42
C LEU A 102 10.39 5.81 6.75
N ALA A 103 11.38 5.35 6.01
CA ALA A 103 11.38 4.02 5.41
C ALA A 103 11.40 2.91 6.49
N SER A 104 12.25 3.06 7.51
CA SER A 104 12.27 2.13 8.65
C SER A 104 10.94 2.12 9.42
N SER A 105 10.33 3.29 9.62
CA SER A 105 8.99 3.41 10.23
C SER A 105 7.91 2.71 9.40
N ALA A 106 8.00 2.78 8.08
CA ALA A 106 7.07 2.09 7.19
C ALA A 106 7.16 0.55 7.32
N SER A 107 8.39 0.00 7.36
CA SER A 107 8.59 -1.43 7.65
C SER A 107 7.99 -1.81 9.01
N GLY A 108 8.29 -1.03 10.05
CA GLY A 108 7.73 -1.25 11.40
C GLY A 108 6.20 -1.25 11.41
N THR A 109 5.57 -0.40 10.60
CA THR A 109 4.11 -0.36 10.47
C THR A 109 3.55 -1.65 9.89
N PHE A 110 4.14 -2.19 8.83
CA PHE A 110 3.72 -3.48 8.28
C PHE A 110 3.93 -4.62 9.27
N ARG A 111 5.05 -4.66 10.00
CA ARG A 111 5.29 -5.66 11.06
C ARG A 111 4.27 -5.57 12.19
N TYR A 112 3.96 -4.34 12.62
CA TYR A 112 2.97 -4.12 13.67
C TYR A 112 1.59 -4.69 13.29
N PHE A 113 1.10 -4.39 12.09
CA PHE A 113 -0.21 -4.90 11.66
C PHE A 113 -0.19 -6.38 11.32
N GLY A 114 0.94 -6.96 10.92
CA GLY A 114 1.13 -8.40 10.81
C GLY A 114 0.96 -9.09 12.17
N ALA A 115 1.67 -8.62 13.20
CA ALA A 115 1.59 -9.16 14.54
C ALA A 115 0.21 -8.95 15.18
N LEU A 116 -0.39 -7.76 14.98
CA LEU A 116 -1.73 -7.47 15.46
C LEU A 116 -2.76 -8.44 14.86
N LEU A 117 -2.67 -8.73 13.57
CA LEU A 117 -3.56 -9.66 12.91
C LEU A 117 -3.47 -11.08 13.50
N GLU A 118 -2.27 -11.54 13.83
CA GLU A 118 -2.05 -12.87 14.43
C GLU A 118 -2.54 -12.98 15.85
N SER A 119 -2.64 -11.86 16.57
CA SER A 119 -3.08 -11.80 17.99
C SER A 119 -4.51 -11.28 18.18
N SER A 120 -5.22 -10.95 17.10
CA SER A 120 -6.58 -10.42 17.21
C SER A 120 -7.60 -11.52 17.39
N ASP A 121 -8.49 -11.32 18.35
CA ASP A 121 -9.60 -12.21 18.67
C ASP A 121 -10.95 -11.55 18.37
N ASP A 122 -11.96 -12.38 18.09
CA ASP A 122 -13.35 -11.97 18.01
C ASP A 122 -14.02 -12.03 19.39
N LEU A 123 -15.06 -11.22 19.59
CA LEU A 123 -15.73 -11.13 20.88
C LEU A 123 -16.90 -12.09 20.97
N LEU A 124 -16.93 -12.87 22.05
CA LEU A 124 -18.06 -13.68 22.45
C LEU A 124 -18.69 -13.07 23.71
N THR A 125 -19.98 -12.73 23.67
CA THR A 125 -20.69 -12.14 24.80
C THR A 125 -21.85 -13.01 25.21
N ALA A 126 -21.91 -13.37 26.51
CA ALA A 126 -23.02 -14.09 27.13
C ALA A 126 -24.03 -13.07 27.68
N GLN A 127 -24.94 -12.57 26.87
CA GLN A 127 -25.97 -11.62 27.30
C GLN A 127 -27.23 -12.30 27.79
N ARG A 128 -27.48 -13.56 27.42
CA ARG A 128 -28.63 -14.36 27.81
C ARG A 128 -28.21 -15.82 28.01
N ASN A 129 -28.97 -16.54 28.84
CA ASN A 129 -28.69 -17.95 29.12
C ASN A 129 -29.10 -18.89 27.97
N ASP A 130 -29.91 -18.41 27.04
CA ASP A 130 -30.51 -19.17 25.95
C ASP A 130 -29.98 -18.81 24.58
N SER A 131 -29.03 -17.87 24.49
CA SER A 131 -28.47 -17.39 23.23
C SER A 131 -26.99 -17.08 23.32
N LEU A 132 -26.29 -17.28 22.22
CA LEU A 132 -24.88 -16.96 22.02
C LEU A 132 -24.76 -15.77 21.08
N THR A 133 -24.10 -14.70 21.52
CA THR A 133 -23.85 -13.52 20.69
C THR A 133 -22.36 -13.44 20.40
N MET A 134 -21.99 -13.33 19.11
CA MET A 134 -20.60 -13.13 18.69
C MET A 134 -20.50 -11.90 17.79
N SER A 135 -19.39 -11.15 17.95
CA SER A 135 -19.00 -10.10 17.01
C SER A 135 -17.88 -10.63 16.13
N VAL A 136 -18.09 -10.57 14.82
CA VAL A 136 -17.12 -11.02 13.82
C VAL A 136 -16.71 -9.84 12.95
N TYR A 137 -15.42 -9.63 12.78
CA TYR A 137 -14.90 -8.59 11.90
C TYR A 137 -14.83 -9.10 10.46
N GLU A 138 -15.42 -8.35 9.53
CA GLU A 138 -15.37 -8.63 8.10
C GLU A 138 -14.68 -7.51 7.33
N PRO A 139 -13.95 -7.82 6.22
CA PRO A 139 -13.35 -6.79 5.38
C PRO A 139 -14.43 -5.95 4.68
N LEU A 140 -14.19 -4.64 4.57
CA LEU A 140 -15.04 -3.71 3.80
C LEU A 140 -15.02 -4.00 2.29
N GLY A 141 -13.99 -4.70 1.81
CA GLY A 141 -13.78 -5.08 0.42
C GLY A 141 -12.67 -4.28 -0.26
N LEU A 142 -12.84 -2.99 -0.47
CA LEU A 142 -11.85 -2.09 -1.08
C LEU A 142 -11.68 -0.83 -0.27
N VAL A 143 -10.44 -0.49 0.04
CA VAL A 143 -10.04 0.77 0.68
C VAL A 143 -9.37 1.67 -0.34
N SER A 144 -9.89 2.88 -0.53
CA SER A 144 -9.20 3.95 -1.26
C SER A 144 -8.33 4.75 -0.29
N ALA A 145 -7.02 4.63 -0.42
CA ALA A 145 -6.04 5.32 0.40
C ALA A 145 -5.53 6.57 -0.32
N ILE A 146 -5.80 7.75 0.22
CA ILE A 146 -5.30 9.03 -0.31
C ILE A 146 -4.24 9.53 0.67
N THR A 147 -3.01 9.72 0.19
CA THR A 147 -1.87 10.03 1.06
C THR A 147 -1.22 11.37 0.71
N PRO A 148 -0.66 12.07 1.73
CA PRO A 148 -0.05 13.37 1.55
C PRO A 148 1.40 13.27 1.02
N TRP A 149 1.96 14.42 0.67
CA TRP A 149 3.31 14.57 0.11
C TRP A 149 4.43 14.67 1.15
N ASN A 150 4.11 14.99 2.40
CA ASN A 150 5.13 15.36 3.40
C ASN A 150 5.91 14.18 4.00
N SER A 151 5.35 12.96 3.98
CA SER A 151 5.99 11.74 4.47
C SER A 151 5.44 10.52 3.73
N PRO A 152 5.58 10.48 2.39
CA PRO A 152 4.80 9.56 1.55
C PRO A 152 4.94 8.10 1.96
N ILE A 153 6.15 7.54 2.07
CA ILE A 153 6.34 6.11 2.40
C ILE A 153 5.69 5.69 3.74
N ALA A 154 5.82 6.55 4.77
CA ALA A 154 5.24 6.27 6.08
C ALA A 154 3.72 6.42 6.05
N SER A 155 3.20 7.43 5.35
CA SER A 155 1.76 7.66 5.19
C SER A 155 1.10 6.55 4.38
N ASP A 156 1.76 6.06 3.34
CA ASP A 156 1.30 4.93 2.52
C ASP A 156 1.21 3.67 3.38
N ALA A 157 2.27 3.34 4.13
CA ALA A 157 2.29 2.18 5.02
C ALA A 157 1.16 2.23 6.06
N GLN A 158 0.90 3.40 6.67
CA GLN A 158 -0.17 3.60 7.65
C GLN A 158 -1.58 3.36 7.10
N LYS A 159 -1.78 3.39 5.80
CA LYS A 159 -3.07 3.11 5.16
C LYS A 159 -3.12 1.72 4.55
N ILE A 160 -2.03 1.28 3.91
CA ILE A 160 -1.97 0.00 3.22
C ILE A 160 -1.95 -1.16 4.22
N ALA A 161 -1.07 -1.09 5.24
CA ALA A 161 -0.86 -2.21 6.17
C ALA A 161 -2.14 -2.61 6.92
N PRO A 162 -2.88 -1.70 7.60
CA PRO A 162 -4.12 -2.06 8.28
C PRO A 162 -5.21 -2.52 7.31
N ALA A 163 -5.29 -1.94 6.11
CA ALA A 163 -6.30 -2.33 5.13
C ALA A 163 -6.07 -3.76 4.62
N LEU A 164 -4.83 -4.12 4.28
CA LEU A 164 -4.47 -5.49 3.89
C LEU A 164 -4.62 -6.47 5.05
N ALA A 165 -4.20 -6.09 6.27
CA ALA A 165 -4.37 -6.92 7.47
C ALA A 165 -5.84 -7.28 7.69
N ALA A 166 -6.75 -6.31 7.56
CA ALA A 166 -8.18 -6.53 7.67
C ALA A 166 -8.81 -7.27 6.46
N GLY A 167 -8.01 -7.72 5.48
CA GLY A 167 -8.48 -8.52 4.33
C GLY A 167 -9.05 -7.71 3.18
N ASN A 168 -8.87 -6.39 3.16
CA ASN A 168 -9.29 -5.54 2.06
C ASN A 168 -8.30 -5.55 0.90
N ALA A 169 -8.76 -5.19 -0.30
CA ALA A 169 -7.92 -4.68 -1.36
C ALA A 169 -7.65 -3.18 -1.15
N VAL A 170 -6.58 -2.66 -1.74
CA VAL A 170 -6.18 -1.26 -1.59
C VAL A 170 -5.95 -0.60 -2.95
N LEU A 171 -6.57 0.56 -3.14
CA LEU A 171 -6.26 1.49 -4.22
C LEU A 171 -5.59 2.72 -3.61
N LEU A 172 -4.28 2.85 -3.80
CA LEU A 172 -3.50 3.96 -3.32
C LEU A 172 -3.50 5.11 -4.33
N LYS A 173 -3.83 6.30 -3.87
CA LYS A 173 -3.64 7.55 -4.60
C LYS A 173 -2.62 8.41 -3.85
N PRO A 174 -1.33 8.36 -4.20
CA PRO A 174 -0.34 9.26 -3.61
C PRO A 174 -0.57 10.72 -4.06
N SER A 175 0.07 11.64 -3.39
CA SER A 175 0.12 13.02 -3.85
C SER A 175 0.86 13.12 -5.19
N SER A 176 0.35 13.94 -6.11
CA SER A 176 1.04 14.26 -7.36
C SER A 176 2.36 15.02 -7.15
N TRP A 177 2.58 15.61 -5.98
CA TRP A 177 3.84 16.28 -5.61
C TRP A 177 4.98 15.31 -5.26
N SER A 178 4.67 14.06 -4.87
CA SER A 178 5.67 13.07 -4.47
C SER A 178 5.20 11.64 -4.78
N PRO A 179 5.00 11.29 -6.06
CA PRO A 179 4.41 10.00 -6.43
C PRO A 179 5.43 8.86 -6.48
N LEU A 180 6.73 9.16 -6.65
CA LEU A 180 7.71 8.17 -7.07
C LEU A 180 8.01 7.12 -6.00
N VAL A 181 8.02 7.51 -4.72
CA VAL A 181 8.27 6.55 -3.64
C VAL A 181 7.11 5.54 -3.50
N SER A 182 5.88 5.96 -3.78
CA SER A 182 4.71 5.06 -3.78
C SER A 182 4.78 4.04 -4.92
N LEU A 183 5.33 4.42 -6.08
CA LEU A 183 5.60 3.50 -7.19
C LEU A 183 6.73 2.51 -6.84
N GLU A 184 7.73 2.94 -6.08
CA GLU A 184 8.77 2.02 -5.59
C GLU A 184 8.21 1.05 -4.55
N LEU A 185 7.34 1.52 -3.65
CA LEU A 185 6.62 0.65 -2.72
C LEU A 185 5.75 -0.38 -3.45
N ALA A 186 5.14 -0.01 -4.57
CA ALA A 186 4.36 -0.95 -5.39
C ALA A 186 5.22 -2.10 -5.93
N LYS A 187 6.47 -1.85 -6.34
CA LYS A 187 7.41 -2.92 -6.75
C LYS A 187 7.74 -3.87 -5.60
N ILE A 188 7.89 -3.34 -4.41
CA ILE A 188 8.12 -4.16 -3.21
C ILE A 188 6.89 -5.02 -2.90
N ILE A 189 5.70 -4.43 -2.96
CA ILE A 189 4.43 -5.15 -2.76
C ILE A 189 4.25 -6.25 -3.82
N GLU A 190 4.53 -5.96 -5.08
CA GLU A 190 4.52 -6.97 -6.15
C GLU A 190 5.48 -8.13 -5.84
N SER A 191 6.70 -7.80 -5.42
CA SER A 191 7.74 -8.81 -5.09
C SER A 191 7.42 -9.63 -3.84
N SER A 192 6.53 -9.15 -2.97
CA SER A 192 6.09 -9.89 -1.77
C SER A 192 5.19 -11.09 -2.08
N GLY A 193 4.78 -11.24 -3.33
CA GLY A 193 3.86 -12.29 -3.76
C GLY A 193 2.39 -12.04 -3.40
N LEU A 194 2.03 -10.81 -2.99
CA LEU A 194 0.63 -10.45 -2.75
C LEU A 194 -0.21 -10.77 -4.00
N PRO A 195 -1.36 -11.44 -3.87
CA PRO A 195 -2.18 -11.80 -5.02
C PRO A 195 -2.52 -10.60 -5.92
N LYS A 196 -2.38 -10.78 -7.23
CA LYS A 196 -2.64 -9.74 -8.23
C LYS A 196 -4.03 -9.14 -8.05
N GLY A 197 -4.14 -7.82 -8.19
CA GLY A 197 -5.38 -7.08 -8.05
C GLY A 197 -5.68 -6.57 -6.62
N LEU A 198 -5.03 -7.09 -5.58
CA LEU A 198 -5.26 -6.62 -4.21
C LEU A 198 -4.65 -5.26 -3.91
N PHE A 199 -3.67 -4.83 -4.71
CA PHE A 199 -3.05 -3.52 -4.60
C PHE A 199 -2.95 -2.86 -5.97
N SER A 200 -3.22 -1.55 -6.01
CA SER A 200 -3.03 -0.69 -7.18
C SER A 200 -2.59 0.71 -6.74
N VAL A 201 -1.78 1.39 -7.55
CA VAL A 201 -1.32 2.76 -7.35
C VAL A 201 -1.21 3.48 -8.70
#